data_76aecd16fcd2b3a07eca7e8e37e869e5
#
_entry.id   76aecd16fcd2b3a07eca7e8e37e869e5
#
_cell.length_a   1.000
_cell.length_b   1.000
_cell.length_c   1.000
_cell.angle_alpha   90.00
_cell.angle_beta   90.00
_cell.angle_gamma   90.00
#
_symmetry.space_group_name_H-M   'P 1'
#
loop_
_entity.id
_entity.type
_entity.pdbx_description
1 polymer ?
#
loop_
_entity_poly.entity_id
_entity_poly.type
_entity_poly.pdbx_seq_one_letter_code
_entity_poly.pdbx_strand_id
1 'polypeptide(L)'
;ACVGGWLVERDICYVVLEWWGKKPKSGIQGAARDARYRLMEQWCGDNHVLHLFVGHTRDDQSETLLMRLQRGSGPEGLAAMSAQRELRRCRLLRPLLDVPREELRKFLREQGQEWLEDPSNHDPRFSRTQARAALGGDGLRAKELAQSARRYGLARIVSERETDRLLARTTRFFEGGYAYVDKKVMAAAPEDIALRALSRVIVAVGGLIHAPVRARVERVHAELLAAETAATTLGHCQLRANSTRVEIYRERRNLPAPRAFQAGVSLMWDGRFKIGFGKRPPGLKGSLYLRSLETLDWRK
;
A
#
# COMPACT_ATOMS: atom_id res chain seq x y z
N ALA A 1 -3.23 20.17 23.29
CA ALA A 1 -3.64 20.42 24.70
C ALA A 1 -5.12 20.04 24.92
N CYS A 2 -6.08 20.57 24.16
CA CYS A 2 -7.52 20.38 24.39
C CYS A 2 -7.96 18.89 24.32
N VAL A 3 -7.64 18.18 23.24
CA VAL A 3 -8.01 16.75 23.10
C VAL A 3 -7.41 15.87 24.21
N GLY A 4 -6.16 16.18 24.63
CA GLY A 4 -5.54 15.44 25.74
C GLY A 4 -6.30 15.60 27.04
N GLY A 5 -6.84 16.81 27.35
CA GLY A 5 -7.69 17.04 28.51
C GLY A 5 -8.95 16.15 28.48
N TRP A 6 -9.68 16.14 27.36
CA TRP A 6 -10.87 15.30 27.21
C TRP A 6 -10.61 13.80 27.35
N LEU A 7 -9.43 13.34 26.94
CA LEU A 7 -9.04 11.92 27.06
C LEU A 7 -8.73 11.58 28.54
N VAL A 8 -8.01 12.46 29.24
CA VAL A 8 -7.71 12.29 30.67
C VAL A 8 -8.98 12.25 31.51
N GLU A 9 -9.95 13.16 31.26
CA GLU A 9 -11.26 13.18 31.94
C GLU A 9 -12.05 11.88 31.78
N ARG A 10 -11.73 11.07 30.75
CA ARG A 10 -12.37 9.78 30.46
C ARG A 10 -11.51 8.57 30.78
N ASP A 11 -10.40 8.80 31.48
CA ASP A 11 -9.41 7.74 31.78
C ASP A 11 -8.89 7.00 30.54
N ILE A 12 -8.74 7.75 29.42
CA ILE A 12 -8.21 7.22 28.17
C ILE A 12 -6.72 7.59 28.03
N CYS A 13 -5.86 6.59 28.02
CA CYS A 13 -4.44 6.76 27.74
C CYS A 13 -4.21 7.32 26.33
N TYR A 14 -3.32 8.28 26.19
CA TYR A 14 -2.95 8.81 24.88
C TYR A 14 -1.44 9.04 24.75
N VAL A 15 -0.97 9.03 23.52
CA VAL A 15 0.42 9.29 23.15
C VAL A 15 0.46 10.32 22.03
N VAL A 16 1.34 11.31 22.17
CA VAL A 16 1.60 12.30 21.12
C VAL A 16 2.75 11.82 20.26
N LEU A 17 2.48 11.59 18.97
CA LEU A 17 3.49 11.21 17.98
C LEU A 17 3.93 12.44 17.20
N GLU A 18 5.21 12.75 17.24
CA GLU A 18 5.77 13.94 16.61
C GLU A 18 6.54 13.62 15.33
N TRP A 19 6.30 14.43 14.31
CA TRP A 19 7.05 14.34 13.06
C TRP A 19 8.27 15.27 13.10
N TRP A 20 9.43 14.70 13.34
CA TRP A 20 10.72 15.38 13.36
C TRP A 20 11.38 15.46 11.96
N GLY A 21 12.23 16.48 11.77
CA GLY A 21 13.05 16.67 10.59
C GLY A 21 12.50 17.68 9.58
N LYS A 22 13.21 17.80 8.44
CA LYS A 22 12.85 18.75 7.38
C LYS A 22 11.52 18.36 6.72
N LYS A 23 10.60 19.32 6.67
CA LYS A 23 9.32 19.16 5.98
C LYS A 23 9.49 19.61 4.52
N PRO A 24 8.88 18.90 3.54
CA PRO A 24 8.97 19.28 2.14
C PRO A 24 8.31 20.64 1.89
N LYS A 25 8.85 21.41 0.94
CA LYS A 25 8.30 22.72 0.56
C LYS A 25 7.05 22.62 -0.32
N SER A 26 6.84 21.48 -1.00
CA SER A 26 5.67 21.19 -1.84
C SER A 26 5.06 19.84 -1.48
N GLY A 27 3.77 19.64 -1.77
CA GLY A 27 3.09 18.37 -1.45
C GLY A 27 2.95 18.10 0.07
N ILE A 28 2.94 19.14 0.88
CA ILE A 28 2.98 19.09 2.35
C ILE A 28 1.90 18.17 2.92
N GLN A 29 0.66 18.24 2.39
CA GLN A 29 -0.43 17.38 2.88
C GLN A 29 -0.20 15.90 2.62
N GLY A 30 0.30 15.54 1.44
CA GLY A 30 0.67 14.16 1.11
C GLY A 30 1.75 13.65 2.06
N ALA A 31 2.83 14.43 2.22
CA ALA A 31 3.92 14.10 3.11
C ALA A 31 3.50 14.03 4.59
N ALA A 32 2.64 14.93 5.05
CA ALA A 32 2.09 14.90 6.41
C ALA A 32 1.19 13.67 6.64
N ARG A 33 0.38 13.31 5.63
CA ARG A 33 -0.40 12.07 5.66
C ARG A 33 0.49 10.84 5.75
N ASP A 34 1.51 10.74 4.92
CA ASP A 34 2.45 9.61 4.91
C ASP A 34 3.24 9.53 6.22
N ALA A 35 3.69 10.65 6.74
CA ALA A 35 4.36 10.73 8.04
C ALA A 35 3.43 10.26 9.17
N ARG A 36 2.18 10.70 9.19
CA ARG A 36 1.16 10.28 10.18
C ARG A 36 0.99 8.76 10.19
N TYR A 37 0.75 8.15 9.02
CA TYR A 37 0.56 6.70 8.95
C TYR A 37 1.82 5.93 9.33
N ARG A 38 2.99 6.38 8.90
CA ARG A 38 4.27 5.78 9.28
C ARG A 38 4.50 5.82 10.78
N LEU A 39 4.25 6.97 11.44
CA LEU A 39 4.42 7.12 12.88
C LEU A 39 3.45 6.22 13.66
N MET A 40 2.17 6.20 13.28
CA MET A 40 1.18 5.34 13.91
C MET A 40 1.50 3.86 13.71
N GLU A 41 1.90 3.45 12.51
CA GLU A 41 2.29 2.07 12.21
C GLU A 41 3.53 1.64 13.00
N GLN A 42 4.52 2.53 13.12
CA GLN A 42 5.71 2.26 13.92
C GLN A 42 5.35 2.09 15.39
N TRP A 43 4.58 2.99 15.94
CA TRP A 43 4.12 2.93 17.34
C TRP A 43 3.33 1.64 17.61
N CYS A 44 2.40 1.28 16.73
CA CYS A 44 1.66 0.02 16.84
C CYS A 44 2.60 -1.19 16.87
N GLY A 45 3.61 -1.22 16.00
CA GLY A 45 4.57 -2.31 15.96
C GLY A 45 5.45 -2.41 17.19
N ASP A 46 5.88 -1.27 17.73
CA ASP A 46 6.74 -1.20 18.91
C ASP A 46 5.97 -1.52 20.21
N ASN A 47 4.64 -1.33 20.22
CA ASN A 47 3.75 -1.61 21.36
C ASN A 47 2.88 -2.87 21.16
N HIS A 48 3.16 -3.70 20.14
CA HIS A 48 2.42 -4.95 19.85
C HIS A 48 0.92 -4.74 19.61
N VAL A 49 0.53 -3.57 19.07
CA VAL A 49 -0.85 -3.23 18.72
C VAL A 49 -1.16 -3.74 17.32
N LEU A 50 -2.07 -4.72 17.21
CA LEU A 50 -2.43 -5.34 15.94
C LEU A 50 -3.38 -4.48 15.09
N HIS A 51 -4.29 -3.74 15.71
CA HIS A 51 -5.35 -3.00 15.02
C HIS A 51 -5.25 -1.49 15.26
N LEU A 52 -5.16 -0.72 14.19
CA LEU A 52 -5.20 0.74 14.18
C LEU A 52 -6.54 1.21 13.63
N PHE A 53 -7.36 1.83 14.46
CA PHE A 53 -8.64 2.41 14.04
C PHE A 53 -8.47 3.86 13.63
N VAL A 54 -9.14 4.25 12.53
CA VAL A 54 -9.17 5.64 12.06
C VAL A 54 -10.59 6.09 11.74
N GLY A 55 -10.92 7.33 12.09
CA GLY A 55 -12.26 7.92 12.04
C GLY A 55 -12.68 8.45 10.68
N HIS A 56 -12.37 7.74 9.57
CA HIS A 56 -12.92 8.12 8.26
C HIS A 56 -14.40 7.79 8.18
N THR A 57 -15.17 8.72 7.63
CA THR A 57 -16.64 8.70 7.55
C THR A 57 -17.14 8.41 6.13
N ARG A 58 -18.47 8.31 5.97
CA ARG A 58 -19.16 8.23 4.68
C ARG A 58 -18.84 9.43 3.81
N ASP A 59 -18.78 10.62 4.39
CA ASP A 59 -18.43 11.85 3.69
C ASP A 59 -17.01 11.78 3.10
N ASP A 60 -16.05 11.22 3.84
CA ASP A 60 -14.68 11.02 3.33
C ASP A 60 -14.63 10.03 2.16
N GLN A 61 -15.53 9.03 2.13
CA GLN A 61 -15.67 8.11 0.98
C GLN A 61 -16.16 8.85 -0.25
N SER A 62 -17.20 9.68 -0.10
CA SER A 62 -17.79 10.47 -1.20
C SER A 62 -16.78 11.47 -1.77
N GLU A 63 -16.09 12.21 -0.90
CA GLU A 63 -15.00 13.11 -1.27
C GLU A 63 -13.92 12.36 -2.06
N THR A 64 -13.50 11.20 -1.57
CA THR A 64 -12.46 10.37 -2.20
C THR A 64 -12.88 9.82 -3.55
N LEU A 65 -14.12 9.36 -3.69
CA LEU A 65 -14.63 8.88 -4.96
C LEU A 65 -14.70 10.02 -5.98
N LEU A 66 -15.24 11.18 -5.61
CA LEU A 66 -15.33 12.34 -6.49
C LEU A 66 -13.96 12.77 -7.02
N MET A 67 -12.98 12.88 -6.13
CA MET A 67 -11.59 13.21 -6.51
C MET A 67 -10.98 12.18 -7.48
N ARG A 68 -11.33 10.91 -7.35
CA ARG A 68 -10.82 9.83 -8.21
C ARG A 68 -11.53 9.79 -9.55
N LEU A 69 -12.83 10.09 -9.59
CA LEU A 69 -13.57 10.29 -10.83
C LEU A 69 -13.00 11.45 -11.66
N GLN A 70 -12.71 12.58 -11.03
CA GLN A 70 -12.10 13.75 -11.69
C GLN A 70 -10.71 13.44 -12.28
N ARG A 71 -9.97 12.48 -11.69
CA ARG A 71 -8.65 12.02 -12.16
C ARG A 71 -8.72 10.90 -13.20
N GLY A 72 -9.91 10.49 -13.62
CA GLY A 72 -10.09 9.38 -14.56
C GLY A 72 -9.64 8.02 -14.00
N SER A 73 -9.76 7.81 -12.69
CA SER A 73 -9.37 6.55 -12.06
C SER A 73 -10.24 5.40 -12.55
N GLY A 74 -9.63 4.25 -12.79
CA GLY A 74 -10.35 3.01 -13.12
C GLY A 74 -11.11 2.42 -11.92
N PRO A 75 -11.82 1.29 -12.12
CA PRO A 75 -12.72 0.69 -11.12
C PRO A 75 -12.07 0.45 -9.74
N GLU A 76 -10.81 0.06 -9.71
CA GLU A 76 -10.06 -0.11 -8.45
C GLU A 76 -9.90 1.18 -7.67
N GLY A 77 -9.58 2.25 -8.38
CA GLY A 77 -9.52 3.58 -7.81
C GLY A 77 -10.88 4.02 -7.30
N LEU A 78 -11.94 3.79 -8.06
CA LEU A 78 -13.31 4.15 -7.72
C LEU A 78 -13.85 3.38 -6.49
N ALA A 79 -13.24 2.27 -6.11
CA ALA A 79 -13.52 1.59 -4.83
C ALA A 79 -13.20 2.46 -3.59
N ALA A 80 -12.66 3.65 -3.76
CA ALA A 80 -12.28 4.59 -2.72
C ALA A 80 -11.49 3.93 -1.56
N MET A 81 -11.81 4.21 -0.31
CA MET A 81 -11.10 3.61 0.83
C MET A 81 -11.68 2.24 1.18
N SER A 82 -10.84 1.24 1.43
CA SER A 82 -11.28 -0.04 2.01
C SER A 82 -11.54 0.09 3.51
N ALA A 83 -12.49 -0.67 4.03
CA ALA A 83 -12.76 -0.74 5.46
C ALA A 83 -11.54 -1.28 6.23
N GLN A 84 -10.79 -2.19 5.60
CA GLN A 84 -9.58 -2.80 6.14
C GLN A 84 -8.40 -2.64 5.15
N ARG A 85 -7.21 -2.40 5.70
CA ARG A 85 -5.96 -2.40 4.93
C ARG A 85 -4.84 -2.99 5.79
N GLU A 86 -4.16 -3.99 5.25
CA GLU A 86 -2.95 -4.52 5.88
C GLU A 86 -1.79 -3.53 5.70
N LEU A 87 -1.14 -3.18 6.78
CA LEU A 87 0.12 -2.46 6.83
C LEU A 87 1.22 -3.46 7.22
N ARG A 88 2.47 -3.04 7.24
CA ARG A 88 3.60 -3.94 7.54
C ARG A 88 3.61 -4.44 8.99
N ARG A 89 3.11 -3.64 9.92
CA ARG A 89 3.19 -3.90 11.37
C ARG A 89 1.84 -3.99 12.05
N CYS A 90 0.76 -3.51 11.43
CA CYS A 90 -0.58 -3.55 11.99
C CYS A 90 -1.65 -3.56 10.89
N ARG A 91 -2.88 -3.76 11.28
CA ARG A 91 -4.05 -3.70 10.40
C ARG A 91 -4.78 -2.39 10.62
N LEU A 92 -4.91 -1.59 9.57
CA LEU A 92 -5.68 -0.35 9.58
C LEU A 92 -7.16 -0.64 9.35
N LEU A 93 -8.03 -0.19 10.25
CA LEU A 93 -9.47 -0.39 10.23
C LEU A 93 -10.20 0.96 10.17
N ARG A 94 -11.30 1.01 9.42
CA ARG A 94 -12.17 2.19 9.24
C ARG A 94 -13.63 1.83 9.54
N PRO A 95 -14.01 1.74 10.80
CA PRO A 95 -15.36 1.26 11.17
C PRO A 95 -16.48 2.25 10.81
N LEU A 96 -16.16 3.53 10.61
CA LEU A 96 -17.14 4.59 10.41
C LEU A 96 -17.39 4.96 8.93
N LEU A 97 -16.90 4.16 7.97
CA LEU A 97 -17.03 4.46 6.54
C LEU A 97 -18.48 4.53 6.02
N ASP A 98 -19.42 3.91 6.71
CA ASP A 98 -20.84 3.96 6.36
C ASP A 98 -21.62 5.01 7.20
N VAL A 99 -20.96 5.63 8.20
CA VAL A 99 -21.58 6.57 9.13
C VAL A 99 -21.42 8.02 8.59
N PRO A 100 -22.51 8.78 8.44
CA PRO A 100 -22.45 10.20 8.08
C PRO A 100 -21.75 11.00 9.18
N ARG A 101 -20.99 12.02 8.80
CA ARG A 101 -20.36 12.94 9.75
C ARG A 101 -21.36 13.62 10.66
N GLU A 102 -22.56 13.96 10.14
CA GLU A 102 -23.59 14.61 10.92
C GLU A 102 -24.19 13.70 12.02
N GLU A 103 -24.29 12.41 11.79
CA GLU A 103 -24.70 11.47 12.86
C GLU A 103 -23.66 11.44 14.00
N LEU A 104 -22.36 11.52 13.67
CA LEU A 104 -21.32 11.61 14.70
C LEU A 104 -21.41 12.93 15.48
N ARG A 105 -21.65 14.04 14.78
CA ARG A 105 -21.87 15.34 15.43
C ARG A 105 -23.12 15.33 16.33
N LYS A 106 -24.21 14.71 15.87
CA LYS A 106 -25.42 14.52 16.68
C LYS A 106 -25.11 13.74 17.94
N PHE A 107 -24.45 12.62 17.82
CA PHE A 107 -24.03 11.80 18.96
C PHE A 107 -23.16 12.59 19.95
N LEU A 108 -22.17 13.35 19.47
CA LEU A 108 -21.33 14.17 20.33
C LEU A 108 -22.12 15.25 21.08
N ARG A 109 -23.09 15.92 20.43
CA ARG A 109 -23.99 16.90 21.07
C ARG A 109 -24.84 16.22 22.18
N GLU A 110 -25.36 15.02 21.91
CA GLU A 110 -26.15 14.26 22.91
C GLU A 110 -25.31 13.84 24.11
N GLN A 111 -23.98 13.64 23.91
CA GLN A 111 -23.03 13.33 24.98
C GLN A 111 -22.43 14.58 25.65
N GLY A 112 -22.84 15.78 25.25
CA GLY A 112 -22.24 17.03 25.75
C GLY A 112 -20.76 17.18 25.40
N GLN A 113 -20.28 16.45 24.36
CA GLN A 113 -18.88 16.49 23.97
C GLN A 113 -18.64 17.50 22.84
N GLU A 114 -17.78 18.45 23.11
CA GLU A 114 -17.26 19.38 22.11
C GLU A 114 -16.31 18.68 21.13
N TRP A 115 -16.14 19.27 19.95
CA TRP A 115 -15.17 18.84 18.96
C TRP A 115 -14.39 20.01 18.40
N LEU A 116 -13.22 19.73 17.85
CA LEU A 116 -12.38 20.73 17.19
C LEU A 116 -12.60 20.71 15.69
N GLU A 117 -12.76 21.91 15.11
CA GLU A 117 -12.72 22.10 13.66
C GLU A 117 -11.31 22.54 13.25
N ASP A 118 -10.67 21.74 12.41
CA ASP A 118 -9.35 22.10 11.86
C ASP A 118 -9.53 23.18 10.78
N PRO A 119 -8.94 24.38 10.94
CA PRO A 119 -9.04 25.47 9.97
C PRO A 119 -8.60 25.08 8.56
N SER A 120 -7.69 24.12 8.41
CA SER A 120 -7.25 23.61 7.11
C SER A 120 -8.35 22.93 6.31
N ASN A 121 -9.45 22.51 6.96
CA ASN A 121 -10.62 21.94 6.30
C ASN A 121 -11.40 22.94 5.43
N HIS A 122 -11.16 24.23 5.59
CA HIS A 122 -11.81 25.31 4.84
C HIS A 122 -10.90 25.91 3.75
N ASP A 123 -9.65 25.49 3.65
CA ASP A 123 -8.68 26.03 2.68
C ASP A 123 -8.98 25.53 1.26
N PRO A 124 -9.42 26.40 0.31
CA PRO A 124 -9.82 26.02 -1.03
C PRO A 124 -8.66 25.52 -1.90
N ARG A 125 -7.40 25.70 -1.49
CA ARG A 125 -6.23 25.16 -2.20
C ARG A 125 -6.18 23.63 -2.15
N PHE A 126 -6.93 23.00 -1.25
CA PHE A 126 -6.90 21.57 -1.08
C PHE A 126 -8.01 20.85 -1.86
N SER A 127 -7.64 19.83 -2.61
CA SER A 127 -8.56 19.07 -3.44
C SER A 127 -9.72 18.43 -2.67
N ARG A 128 -9.55 18.12 -1.39
CA ARG A 128 -10.66 17.65 -0.53
C ARG A 128 -11.67 18.74 -0.22
N THR A 129 -11.21 19.95 0.06
CA THR A 129 -12.08 21.09 0.29
C THR A 129 -12.88 21.41 -0.97
N GLN A 130 -12.24 21.34 -2.15
CA GLN A 130 -12.93 21.50 -3.43
C GLN A 130 -13.97 20.40 -3.66
N ALA A 131 -13.64 19.13 -3.37
CA ALA A 131 -14.59 18.02 -3.49
C ALA A 131 -15.79 18.21 -2.54
N ARG A 132 -15.56 18.65 -1.30
CA ARG A 132 -16.61 18.96 -0.32
C ARG A 132 -17.50 20.10 -0.79
N ALA A 133 -16.93 21.18 -1.31
CA ALA A 133 -17.68 22.29 -1.88
C ALA A 133 -18.52 21.86 -3.09
N ALA A 134 -17.98 21.00 -3.96
CA ALA A 134 -18.70 20.44 -5.10
C ALA A 134 -19.85 19.51 -4.71
N LEU A 135 -19.82 18.91 -3.52
CA LEU A 135 -20.93 18.15 -2.94
C LEU A 135 -22.02 19.07 -2.36
N GLY A 136 -21.68 20.34 -2.07
CA GLY A 136 -22.64 21.39 -1.73
C GLY A 136 -23.46 21.14 -0.45
N GLY A 137 -23.03 20.25 0.45
CA GLY A 137 -23.84 19.82 1.59
C GLY A 137 -25.01 18.89 1.22
N ASP A 138 -25.12 18.49 -0.05
CA ASP A 138 -26.14 17.54 -0.52
C ASP A 138 -25.86 16.14 0.03
N GLY A 139 -26.54 15.82 1.12
CA GLY A 139 -26.42 14.52 1.79
C GLY A 139 -26.88 13.35 0.92
N LEU A 140 -27.81 13.58 -0.03
CA LEU A 140 -28.27 12.55 -0.96
C LEU A 140 -27.18 12.19 -1.96
N ARG A 141 -26.57 13.18 -2.60
CA ARG A 141 -25.46 12.99 -3.53
C ARG A 141 -24.23 12.34 -2.86
N ALA A 142 -23.92 12.75 -1.65
CA ALA A 142 -22.86 12.11 -0.86
C ALA A 142 -23.18 10.64 -0.57
N LYS A 143 -24.42 10.31 -0.25
CA LYS A 143 -24.90 8.93 -0.04
C LYS A 143 -24.76 8.08 -1.31
N GLU A 144 -25.19 8.59 -2.46
CA GLU A 144 -25.10 7.89 -3.75
C GLU A 144 -23.66 7.60 -4.17
N LEU A 145 -22.75 8.57 -3.99
CA LEU A 145 -21.31 8.38 -4.25
C LEU A 145 -20.72 7.35 -3.30
N ALA A 146 -21.03 7.40 -2.02
CA ALA A 146 -20.57 6.40 -1.06
C ALA A 146 -21.06 4.99 -1.39
N GLN A 147 -22.32 4.85 -1.80
CA GLN A 147 -22.87 3.57 -2.27
C GLN A 147 -22.17 3.06 -3.53
N SER A 148 -21.83 3.96 -4.45
CA SER A 148 -21.05 3.61 -5.64
C SER A 148 -19.66 3.15 -5.28
N ALA A 149 -18.95 3.85 -4.38
CA ALA A 149 -17.67 3.44 -3.84
C ALA A 149 -17.73 2.04 -3.20
N ARG A 150 -18.81 1.77 -2.44
CA ARG A 150 -19.02 0.45 -1.83
C ARG A 150 -19.20 -0.67 -2.87
N ARG A 151 -19.98 -0.42 -3.94
CA ARG A 151 -20.14 -1.40 -5.04
C ARG A 151 -18.80 -1.73 -5.70
N TYR A 152 -18.01 -0.71 -6.05
CA TYR A 152 -16.65 -0.93 -6.55
C TYR A 152 -15.75 -1.64 -5.52
N GLY A 153 -15.92 -1.34 -4.23
CA GLY A 153 -15.21 -2.01 -3.14
C GLY A 153 -15.50 -3.49 -3.05
N LEU A 154 -16.77 -3.89 -3.17
CA LEU A 154 -17.19 -5.30 -3.20
C LEU A 154 -16.61 -6.03 -4.42
N ALA A 155 -16.71 -5.41 -5.61
CA ALA A 155 -16.12 -5.97 -6.83
C ALA A 155 -14.60 -6.15 -6.68
N ARG A 156 -13.90 -5.19 -6.08
CA ARG A 156 -12.47 -5.31 -5.79
C ARG A 156 -12.17 -6.49 -4.87
N ILE A 157 -12.93 -6.72 -3.80
CA ILE A 157 -12.74 -7.84 -2.89
C ILE A 157 -12.86 -9.18 -3.63
N VAL A 158 -13.84 -9.31 -4.53
CA VAL A 158 -13.98 -10.52 -5.35
C VAL A 158 -12.75 -10.70 -6.25
N SER A 159 -12.36 -9.65 -6.97
CA SER A 159 -11.18 -9.71 -7.85
C SER A 159 -9.88 -9.99 -7.08
N GLU A 160 -9.72 -9.45 -5.87
CA GLU A 160 -8.58 -9.75 -5.01
C GLU A 160 -8.54 -11.23 -4.61
N ARG A 161 -9.66 -11.81 -4.21
CA ARG A 161 -9.76 -13.25 -3.87
C ARG A 161 -9.45 -14.15 -5.06
N GLU A 162 -9.98 -13.85 -6.23
CA GLU A 162 -9.68 -14.61 -7.44
C GLU A 162 -8.19 -14.47 -7.84
N THR A 163 -7.61 -13.28 -7.67
CA THR A 163 -6.18 -13.07 -7.89
C THR A 163 -5.34 -13.90 -6.92
N ASP A 164 -5.69 -13.95 -5.65
CA ASP A 164 -4.99 -14.75 -4.64
C ASP A 164 -5.09 -16.26 -4.97
N ARG A 165 -6.26 -16.73 -5.38
CA ARG A 165 -6.45 -18.12 -5.84
C ARG A 165 -5.61 -18.44 -7.06
N LEU A 166 -5.58 -17.52 -8.04
CA LEU A 166 -4.74 -17.70 -9.24
C LEU A 166 -3.27 -17.76 -8.86
N LEU A 167 -2.78 -16.83 -8.04
CA LEU A 167 -1.40 -16.81 -7.58
C LEU A 167 -1.02 -18.10 -6.83
N ALA A 168 -1.87 -18.59 -5.94
CA ALA A 168 -1.64 -19.83 -5.20
C ALA A 168 -1.51 -21.05 -6.12
N ARG A 169 -2.21 -21.06 -7.25
CA ARG A 169 -2.19 -22.17 -8.22
C ARG A 169 -1.06 -22.07 -9.24
N THR A 170 -0.65 -20.86 -9.60
CA THR A 170 0.26 -20.61 -10.72
C THR A 170 1.65 -20.21 -10.34
N THR A 171 1.84 -19.63 -9.14
CA THR A 171 3.08 -18.94 -8.81
C THR A 171 3.87 -19.68 -7.75
N ARG A 172 5.15 -19.85 -8.01
CA ARG A 172 6.12 -20.39 -7.06
C ARG A 172 7.23 -19.37 -6.85
N PHE A 173 7.39 -18.92 -5.60
CA PHE A 173 8.52 -18.09 -5.17
C PHE A 173 9.66 -18.96 -4.67
N PHE A 174 10.88 -18.50 -4.91
CA PHE A 174 12.11 -19.15 -4.49
C PHE A 174 12.92 -18.26 -3.56
N GLU A 175 13.69 -18.85 -2.68
CA GLU A 175 14.52 -18.16 -1.67
C GLU A 175 15.50 -17.15 -2.29
N GLY A 176 15.95 -17.39 -3.51
CA GLY A 176 16.76 -16.43 -4.29
C GLY A 176 16.01 -15.16 -4.72
N GLY A 177 14.72 -15.00 -4.35
CA GLY A 177 13.94 -13.81 -4.64
C GLY A 177 13.47 -13.69 -6.10
N TYR A 178 13.28 -14.81 -6.78
CA TYR A 178 12.67 -14.90 -8.10
C TYR A 178 11.41 -15.77 -8.05
N ALA A 179 10.62 -15.74 -9.11
CA ALA A 179 9.38 -16.49 -9.20
C ALA A 179 9.20 -17.17 -10.56
N TYR A 180 8.45 -18.27 -10.56
CA TYR A 180 7.90 -18.89 -11.75
C TYR A 180 6.38 -18.76 -11.74
N VAL A 181 5.79 -18.51 -12.90
CA VAL A 181 4.35 -18.45 -13.10
C VAL A 181 3.97 -19.43 -14.22
N ASP A 182 2.99 -20.30 -13.97
CA ASP A 182 2.47 -21.20 -15.01
C ASP A 182 1.80 -20.40 -16.12
N LYS A 183 2.35 -20.48 -17.33
CA LYS A 183 1.92 -19.70 -18.48
C LYS A 183 0.52 -20.13 -18.96
N LYS A 184 0.24 -21.42 -18.98
CA LYS A 184 -1.03 -21.95 -19.49
C LYS A 184 -2.19 -21.59 -18.57
N VAL A 185 -2.01 -21.78 -17.27
CA VAL A 185 -3.03 -21.45 -16.28
C VAL A 185 -3.27 -19.95 -16.19
N MET A 186 -2.20 -19.13 -16.32
CA MET A 186 -2.33 -17.68 -16.39
C MET A 186 -3.09 -17.23 -17.65
N ALA A 187 -2.81 -17.83 -18.80
CA ALA A 187 -3.48 -17.52 -20.07
C ALA A 187 -4.98 -17.90 -20.07
N ALA A 188 -5.36 -18.93 -19.31
CA ALA A 188 -6.75 -19.38 -19.18
C ALA A 188 -7.57 -18.55 -18.16
N ALA A 189 -6.92 -17.71 -17.35
CA ALA A 189 -7.60 -16.90 -16.37
C ALA A 189 -8.27 -15.66 -17.01
N PRO A 190 -9.32 -15.10 -16.39
CA PRO A 190 -9.84 -13.81 -16.80
C PRO A 190 -8.72 -12.76 -16.85
N GLU A 191 -8.64 -11.98 -17.93
CA GLU A 191 -7.54 -11.07 -18.23
C GLU A 191 -7.24 -10.13 -17.07
N ASP A 192 -8.26 -9.49 -16.48
CA ASP A 192 -8.11 -8.57 -15.35
C ASP A 192 -7.43 -9.25 -14.15
N ILE A 193 -7.78 -10.50 -13.87
CA ILE A 193 -7.20 -11.29 -12.77
C ILE A 193 -5.76 -11.70 -13.10
N ALA A 194 -5.48 -12.09 -14.34
CA ALA A 194 -4.12 -12.42 -14.80
C ALA A 194 -3.19 -11.20 -14.72
N LEU A 195 -3.65 -10.02 -15.16
CA LEU A 195 -2.91 -8.77 -15.08
C LEU A 195 -2.61 -8.35 -13.62
N ARG A 196 -3.58 -8.51 -12.72
CA ARG A 196 -3.38 -8.26 -11.29
C ARG A 196 -2.36 -9.22 -10.69
N ALA A 197 -2.47 -10.51 -11.00
CA ALA A 197 -1.54 -11.53 -10.54
C ALA A 197 -0.11 -11.24 -11.03
N LEU A 198 0.07 -10.98 -12.31
CA LEU A 198 1.37 -10.62 -12.90
C LEU A 198 1.95 -9.35 -12.25
N SER A 199 1.13 -8.32 -12.08
CA SER A 199 1.54 -7.07 -11.41
C SER A 199 2.03 -7.30 -9.97
N ARG A 200 1.34 -8.15 -9.19
CA ARG A 200 1.75 -8.50 -7.82
C ARG A 200 3.07 -9.26 -7.77
N VAL A 201 3.27 -10.20 -8.69
CA VAL A 201 4.55 -10.93 -8.78
C VAL A 201 5.69 -9.97 -9.15
N ILE A 202 5.47 -9.06 -10.10
CA ILE A 202 6.46 -8.03 -10.47
C ILE A 202 6.79 -7.12 -9.27
N VAL A 203 5.79 -6.68 -8.50
CA VAL A 203 5.99 -5.89 -7.28
C VAL A 203 6.85 -6.65 -6.27
N ALA A 204 6.54 -7.91 -6.02
CA ALA A 204 7.27 -8.74 -5.04
C ALA A 204 8.71 -9.00 -5.48
N VAL A 205 8.94 -9.43 -6.73
CA VAL A 205 10.28 -9.73 -7.25
C VAL A 205 11.09 -8.47 -7.52
N GLY A 206 10.44 -7.39 -7.96
CA GLY A 206 11.08 -6.10 -8.23
C GLY A 206 11.38 -5.26 -6.99
N GLY A 207 10.86 -5.64 -5.80
CA GLY A 207 11.02 -4.85 -4.57
C GLY A 207 10.34 -3.48 -4.66
N LEU A 208 9.23 -3.37 -5.37
CA LEU A 208 8.57 -2.10 -5.63
C LEU A 208 7.65 -1.71 -4.46
N ILE A 209 7.50 -0.40 -4.23
CA ILE A 209 6.52 0.17 -3.29
C ILE A 209 5.15 0.29 -3.96
N HIS A 210 5.13 0.56 -5.27
CA HIS A 210 3.91 0.75 -6.06
C HIS A 210 3.91 -0.17 -7.27
N ALA A 211 2.72 -0.62 -7.65
CA ALA A 211 2.53 -1.41 -8.85
C ALA A 211 2.89 -0.60 -10.12
N PRO A 212 3.41 -1.25 -11.18
CA PRO A 212 3.56 -0.64 -12.47
C PRO A 212 2.23 -0.15 -13.04
N VAL A 213 2.29 0.84 -13.93
CA VAL A 213 1.10 1.36 -14.63
C VAL A 213 0.44 0.23 -15.43
N ARG A 214 -0.89 0.10 -15.31
CA ARG A 214 -1.69 -0.97 -15.89
C ARG A 214 -1.37 -1.21 -17.38
N ALA A 215 -1.34 -0.18 -18.21
CA ALA A 215 -1.05 -0.31 -19.64
C ALA A 215 0.32 -0.96 -19.95
N ARG A 216 1.31 -0.80 -19.06
CA ARG A 216 2.60 -1.49 -19.19
C ARG A 216 2.49 -2.97 -18.82
N VAL A 217 1.68 -3.31 -17.84
CA VAL A 217 1.43 -4.71 -17.45
C VAL A 217 0.68 -5.42 -18.57
N GLU A 218 -0.33 -4.79 -19.16
CA GLU A 218 -1.10 -5.29 -20.30
C GLU A 218 -0.19 -5.62 -21.49
N ARG A 219 0.69 -4.67 -21.87
CA ARG A 219 1.64 -4.90 -22.95
C ARG A 219 2.57 -6.09 -22.66
N VAL A 220 3.17 -6.14 -21.48
CA VAL A 220 4.06 -7.23 -21.07
C VAL A 220 3.31 -8.58 -21.03
N HIS A 221 2.09 -8.61 -20.52
CA HIS A 221 1.26 -9.81 -20.49
C HIS A 221 0.99 -10.32 -21.90
N ALA A 222 0.60 -9.44 -22.83
CA ALA A 222 0.38 -9.79 -24.22
C ALA A 222 1.66 -10.32 -24.89
N GLU A 223 2.82 -9.65 -24.70
CA GLU A 223 4.11 -10.10 -25.21
C GLU A 223 4.49 -11.51 -24.71
N LEU A 224 4.29 -11.78 -23.42
CA LEU A 224 4.62 -13.07 -22.81
C LEU A 224 3.72 -14.20 -23.30
N LEU A 225 2.47 -13.93 -23.70
CA LEU A 225 1.52 -14.93 -24.18
C LEU A 225 1.60 -15.16 -25.68
N ALA A 226 1.99 -14.16 -26.47
CA ALA A 226 1.95 -14.20 -27.94
C ALA A 226 2.94 -15.19 -28.56
N ALA A 227 4.07 -15.50 -27.91
CA ALA A 227 5.12 -16.34 -28.47
C ALA A 227 5.46 -17.51 -27.54
N GLU A 228 5.99 -18.61 -28.10
CA GLU A 228 6.51 -19.70 -27.27
C GLU A 228 7.64 -19.23 -26.34
N THR A 229 8.52 -18.38 -26.87
CA THR A 229 9.60 -17.76 -26.11
C THR A 229 9.51 -16.24 -26.22
N ALA A 230 9.56 -15.56 -25.08
CA ALA A 230 9.56 -14.10 -25.02
C ALA A 230 10.48 -13.63 -23.89
N ALA A 231 11.06 -12.45 -24.05
CA ALA A 231 11.86 -11.80 -23.01
C ALA A 231 11.56 -10.30 -22.99
N THR A 232 11.19 -9.79 -21.81
CA THR A 232 10.86 -8.36 -21.62
C THR A 232 11.27 -7.89 -20.24
N THR A 233 11.15 -6.60 -19.95
CA THR A 233 11.49 -6.02 -18.66
C THR A 233 10.37 -5.11 -18.17
N LEU A 234 10.03 -5.22 -16.87
CA LEU A 234 9.09 -4.31 -16.21
C LEU A 234 9.33 -4.29 -14.69
N GLY A 235 9.26 -3.11 -14.09
CA GLY A 235 9.26 -2.97 -12.64
C GLY A 235 10.52 -3.55 -11.97
N HIS A 236 11.70 -3.27 -12.54
CA HIS A 236 12.99 -3.80 -12.11
C HIS A 236 13.12 -5.32 -12.24
N CYS A 237 12.23 -5.96 -12.99
CA CYS A 237 12.28 -7.38 -13.27
C CYS A 237 12.64 -7.63 -14.73
N GLN A 238 13.36 -8.70 -14.97
CA GLN A 238 13.45 -9.37 -16.24
C GLN A 238 12.45 -10.52 -16.24
N LEU A 239 11.61 -10.60 -17.27
CA LEU A 239 10.61 -11.65 -17.46
C LEU A 239 11.00 -12.45 -18.71
N ARG A 240 11.04 -13.77 -18.57
CA ARG A 240 11.28 -14.70 -19.68
C ARG A 240 10.19 -15.74 -19.72
N ALA A 241 9.55 -15.90 -20.86
CA ALA A 241 8.57 -16.94 -21.11
C ALA A 241 9.17 -18.06 -21.95
N ASN A 242 8.78 -19.28 -21.66
CA ASN A 242 8.89 -20.42 -22.54
C ASN A 242 7.50 -21.04 -22.76
N SER A 243 7.40 -22.23 -23.34
CA SER A 243 6.13 -22.90 -23.65
C SER A 243 5.26 -23.22 -22.42
N THR A 244 5.86 -23.33 -21.22
CA THR A 244 5.17 -23.79 -20.01
C THR A 244 5.08 -22.74 -18.92
N ARG A 245 6.07 -21.86 -18.77
CA ARG A 245 6.19 -20.95 -17.63
C ARG A 245 6.74 -19.59 -18.01
N VAL A 246 6.47 -18.61 -17.16
CA VAL A 246 7.12 -17.31 -17.13
C VAL A 246 8.05 -17.27 -15.93
N GLU A 247 9.32 -16.99 -16.18
CA GLU A 247 10.37 -16.78 -15.17
C GLU A 247 10.51 -15.29 -14.92
N ILE A 248 10.45 -14.88 -13.66
CA ILE A 248 10.51 -13.48 -13.25
C ILE A 248 11.62 -13.33 -12.21
N TYR A 249 12.65 -12.56 -12.55
CA TYR A 249 13.79 -12.32 -11.67
C TYR A 249 14.22 -10.87 -11.67
N ARG A 250 14.95 -10.49 -10.64
CA ARG A 250 15.43 -9.13 -10.43
C ARG A 250 16.42 -8.73 -11.51
N GLU A 251 16.22 -7.56 -12.10
CA GLU A 251 17.10 -7.00 -13.11
C GLU A 251 18.41 -6.51 -12.49
N ARG A 252 19.56 -6.97 -13.01
CA ARG A 252 20.89 -6.70 -12.43
C ARG A 252 21.22 -5.21 -12.32
N ARG A 253 20.93 -4.42 -13.35
CA ARG A 253 21.24 -2.98 -13.39
C ARG A 253 20.56 -2.17 -12.29
N ASN A 254 19.52 -2.70 -11.67
CA ASN A 254 18.72 -2.04 -10.65
C ASN A 254 19.00 -2.58 -9.23
N LEU A 255 20.07 -3.34 -9.03
CA LEU A 255 20.46 -3.83 -7.72
C LEU A 255 21.05 -2.69 -6.89
N PRO A 256 20.76 -2.67 -5.57
CA PRO A 256 21.28 -1.63 -4.70
C PRO A 256 22.81 -1.72 -4.53
N ALA A 257 23.44 -0.57 -4.35
CA ALA A 257 24.86 -0.50 -4.02
C ALA A 257 25.17 -1.23 -2.68
N PRO A 258 26.42 -1.69 -2.49
CA PRO A 258 26.84 -2.26 -1.23
C PRO A 258 26.54 -1.35 -0.05
N ARG A 259 26.01 -1.91 1.05
CA ARG A 259 25.62 -1.15 2.23
C ARG A 259 26.30 -1.73 3.47
N ALA A 260 26.86 -0.85 4.31
CA ALA A 260 27.41 -1.24 5.59
C ALA A 260 26.32 -1.85 6.48
N PHE A 261 26.65 -2.91 7.19
CA PHE A 261 25.75 -3.71 8.00
C PHE A 261 26.32 -3.91 9.40
N GLN A 262 25.47 -3.75 10.41
CA GLN A 262 25.86 -3.94 11.81
C GLN A 262 25.21 -5.22 12.37
N ALA A 263 25.97 -6.01 13.09
CA ALA A 263 25.46 -7.17 13.82
C ALA A 263 24.43 -6.73 14.88
N GLY A 264 23.40 -7.53 15.08
CA GLY A 264 22.29 -7.23 16.00
C GLY A 264 21.20 -6.34 15.42
N VAL A 265 21.38 -5.77 14.23
CA VAL A 265 20.40 -4.90 13.57
C VAL A 265 19.80 -5.62 12.36
N SER A 266 18.47 -5.58 12.23
CA SER A 266 17.80 -6.02 11.00
C SER A 266 17.62 -4.84 10.05
N LEU A 267 17.90 -5.06 8.76
CA LEU A 267 17.63 -4.08 7.72
C LEU A 267 16.84 -4.69 6.56
N MET A 268 16.11 -3.85 5.85
CA MET A 268 15.45 -4.22 4.61
C MET A 268 16.42 -4.01 3.43
N TRP A 269 16.71 -5.10 2.71
CA TRP A 269 17.57 -5.09 1.53
C TRP A 269 16.76 -5.19 0.25
N ASP A 270 17.05 -4.32 -0.71
CA ASP A 270 16.42 -4.26 -2.04
C ASP A 270 14.88 -4.25 -2.01
N GLY A 271 14.28 -3.74 -0.93
CA GLY A 271 12.82 -3.76 -0.72
C GLY A 271 12.19 -5.15 -0.56
N ARG A 272 12.99 -6.23 -0.63
CA ARG A 272 12.53 -7.62 -0.71
C ARG A 272 12.90 -8.47 0.50
N PHE A 273 14.10 -8.30 1.03
CA PHE A 273 14.65 -9.18 2.05
C PHE A 273 14.83 -8.44 3.38
N LYS A 274 14.27 -8.99 4.45
CA LYS A 274 14.63 -8.59 5.81
C LYS A 274 15.84 -9.40 6.24
N ILE A 275 17.00 -8.75 6.30
CA ILE A 275 18.27 -9.37 6.67
C ILE A 275 18.61 -8.98 8.09
N GLY A 276 18.89 -9.98 8.93
CA GLY A 276 19.37 -9.82 10.28
C GLY A 276 20.59 -10.72 10.51
N PHE A 277 21.59 -10.18 11.14
CA PHE A 277 22.73 -10.94 11.61
C PHE A 277 22.68 -10.96 13.14
N GLY A 278 22.66 -12.12 13.76
CA GLY A 278 22.58 -12.26 15.20
C GLY A 278 23.83 -11.70 15.88
N LYS A 279 24.63 -12.53 16.50
CA LYS A 279 25.92 -12.14 17.05
C LYS A 279 27.01 -12.20 15.97
N ARG A 280 27.94 -11.25 16.02
CA ARG A 280 29.10 -11.25 15.12
C ARG A 280 29.87 -12.55 15.32
N PRO A 281 30.21 -13.29 14.25
CA PRO A 281 31.04 -14.50 14.39
C PRO A 281 32.39 -14.18 15.07
N PRO A 282 32.87 -15.03 15.99
CA PRO A 282 34.18 -14.86 16.61
C PRO A 282 35.27 -14.80 15.53
N GLY A 283 36.22 -13.88 15.66
CA GLY A 283 37.36 -13.74 14.74
C GLY A 283 37.13 -12.86 13.51
N LEU A 284 35.90 -12.46 13.18
CA LEU A 284 35.62 -11.52 12.10
C LEU A 284 36.05 -10.10 12.50
N LYS A 285 37.10 -9.57 11.88
CA LYS A 285 37.58 -8.19 12.04
C LYS A 285 37.09 -7.36 10.84
N GLY A 286 36.81 -6.07 11.05
CA GLY A 286 36.40 -5.13 9.99
C GLY A 286 34.91 -4.91 9.88
N SER A 287 34.49 -4.06 8.94
CA SER A 287 33.07 -3.73 8.68
C SER A 287 32.41 -4.83 7.86
N LEU A 288 31.17 -5.16 8.18
CA LEU A 288 30.33 -6.05 7.37
C LEU A 288 29.63 -5.25 6.31
N TYR A 289 29.57 -5.81 5.09
CA TYR A 289 28.84 -5.21 3.97
C TYR A 289 27.85 -6.20 3.39
N LEU A 290 26.66 -5.71 3.09
CA LEU A 290 25.64 -6.41 2.33
C LEU A 290 25.71 -5.95 0.88
N ARG A 291 25.91 -6.88 -0.04
CA ARG A 291 25.92 -6.63 -1.48
C ARG A 291 25.25 -7.78 -2.23
N SER A 292 24.82 -7.51 -3.46
CA SER A 292 24.40 -8.57 -4.37
C SER A 292 25.57 -9.47 -4.77
N LEU A 293 25.31 -10.77 -4.90
CA LEU A 293 26.28 -11.69 -5.50
C LEU A 293 26.37 -11.46 -7.02
N GLU A 294 27.56 -11.26 -7.50
CA GLU A 294 27.85 -11.28 -8.93
C GLU A 294 28.19 -12.69 -9.39
N THR A 295 28.04 -12.97 -10.69
CA THR A 295 28.14 -14.33 -11.26
C THR A 295 29.50 -15.03 -11.01
N LEU A 296 30.52 -14.29 -10.66
CA LEU A 296 31.86 -14.81 -10.36
C LEU A 296 32.07 -15.17 -8.88
N ASP A 297 31.21 -14.72 -7.99
CA ASP A 297 31.32 -14.96 -6.53
C ASP A 297 30.87 -16.35 -6.08
N TRP A 298 30.24 -17.10 -6.96
CA TRP A 298 29.74 -18.46 -6.69
C TRP A 298 30.82 -19.53 -6.63
N ARG A 299 31.99 -19.24 -7.15
CA ARG A 299 33.07 -20.22 -7.36
C ARG A 299 34.22 -20.06 -6.40
N LYS A 300 34.06 -19.21 -5.41
CA LYS A 300 34.99 -19.06 -4.28
C LYS A 300 34.30 -19.47 -2.97
#